data_420ad0d8b32d281359be15521192bf1c
#
_entry.id   420ad0d8b32d281359be15521192bf1c
#
_cell.length_a   1.000
_cell.length_b   1.000
_cell.length_c   1.000
_cell.angle_alpha   90.00
_cell.angle_beta   90.00
_cell.angle_gamma   90.00
#
_symmetry.space_group_name_H-M   'P 1'
#
loop_
_entity.id
_entity.type
_entity.pdbx_description
1 polymer ?
#
loop_
_entity_poly.entity_id
_entity_poly.type
_entity_poly.pdbx_seq_one_letter_code
_entity_poly.pdbx_strand_id
1 'polypeptide(L)'
;MKILLLAAALFSALSAAPASPGEKTDLQELFRSLDRVIARSGEYTARRESRIDSLKCALTRDGLSLRERFDLTERLAENYNSYQSDFALLYLRRTLALAEETGDNDLIMRARSGIALCYSLGGR
;
A
#
# COMPACT_ATOMS: atom_id res chain seq x y z
N MET A 1 14.70 -35.58 54.20
CA MET A 1 13.25 -35.30 54.14
C MET A 1 12.88 -33.80 54.08
N LYS A 2 13.59 -32.93 54.81
CA LYS A 2 13.29 -31.48 54.81
C LYS A 2 13.65 -30.79 53.49
N ILE A 3 14.61 -31.31 52.71
CA ILE A 3 15.04 -30.73 51.42
C ILE A 3 14.03 -31.00 50.29
N LEU A 4 13.29 -32.12 50.32
CA LEU A 4 12.26 -32.47 49.35
C LEU A 4 10.99 -31.62 49.49
N LEU A 5 10.65 -31.17 50.70
CA LEU A 5 9.53 -30.27 50.96
C LEU A 5 9.80 -28.84 50.51
N LEU A 6 11.04 -28.37 50.54
CA LEU A 6 11.47 -27.05 50.06
C LEU A 6 11.46 -26.99 48.52
N ALA A 7 11.81 -28.07 47.83
CA ALA A 7 11.76 -28.16 46.39
C ALA A 7 10.31 -28.14 45.82
N ALA A 8 9.39 -28.78 46.54
CA ALA A 8 7.97 -28.77 46.16
C ALA A 8 7.31 -27.39 46.34
N ALA A 9 7.73 -26.62 47.36
CA ALA A 9 7.22 -25.27 47.61
C ALA A 9 7.73 -24.26 46.58
N LEU A 10 8.95 -24.44 46.07
CA LEU A 10 9.52 -23.59 45.01
C LEU A 10 8.87 -23.85 43.63
N PHE A 11 8.44 -25.06 43.37
CA PHE A 11 7.81 -25.42 42.10
C PHE A 11 6.35 -24.92 42.02
N SER A 12 5.64 -24.79 43.12
CA SER A 12 4.28 -24.24 43.15
C SER A 12 4.22 -22.72 43.03
N ALA A 13 5.31 -22.01 43.32
CA ALA A 13 5.38 -20.55 43.16
C ALA A 13 5.62 -20.10 41.72
N LEU A 14 6.11 -21.00 40.83
CA LEU A 14 6.40 -20.68 39.43
C LEU A 14 5.19 -20.86 38.50
N SER A 15 4.12 -21.47 38.97
CA SER A 15 3.02 -21.89 38.08
C SER A 15 1.79 -21.00 38.08
N ALA A 16 1.81 -19.84 38.72
CA ALA A 16 0.66 -18.96 38.78
C ALA A 16 1.06 -17.49 38.88
N ALA A 17 1.61 -16.94 37.78
CA ALA A 17 1.53 -15.51 37.56
C ALA A 17 0.32 -15.25 36.64
N PRO A 18 -0.85 -14.83 37.16
CA PRO A 18 -1.90 -14.34 36.29
C PRO A 18 -1.38 -13.09 35.58
N ALA A 19 -1.61 -13.01 34.26
CA ALA A 19 -1.33 -11.81 33.52
C ALA A 19 -1.89 -10.60 34.30
N SER A 20 -1.04 -9.59 34.53
CA SER A 20 -1.42 -8.37 35.26
C SER A 20 -2.63 -7.72 34.60
N PRO A 21 -3.59 -7.16 35.36
CA PRO A 21 -4.75 -6.45 34.79
C PRO A 21 -4.37 -5.36 33.80
N GLY A 22 -3.20 -4.71 33.96
CA GLY A 22 -2.65 -3.73 33.03
C GLY A 22 -2.28 -4.31 31.66
N GLU A 23 -1.75 -5.52 31.63
CA GLU A 23 -1.33 -6.20 30.39
C GLU A 23 -2.53 -6.55 29.49
N LYS A 24 -3.65 -6.93 30.08
CA LYS A 24 -4.91 -7.19 29.33
C LYS A 24 -5.52 -5.91 28.77
N THR A 25 -5.40 -4.80 29.48
CA THR A 25 -5.89 -3.49 29.07
C THR A 25 -5.05 -2.96 27.89
N ASP A 26 -3.74 -3.08 27.97
CA ASP A 26 -2.80 -2.72 26.89
C ASP A 26 -3.07 -3.53 25.61
N LEU A 27 -3.31 -4.82 25.74
CA LEU A 27 -3.61 -5.70 24.62
C LEU A 27 -4.93 -5.33 23.94
N GLN A 28 -5.98 -5.02 24.71
CA GLN A 28 -7.27 -4.58 24.18
C GLN A 28 -7.16 -3.22 23.46
N GLU A 29 -6.36 -2.32 24.00
CA GLU A 29 -6.11 -1.01 23.39
C GLU A 29 -5.33 -1.14 22.09
N LEU A 30 -4.35 -2.07 22.04
CA LEU A 30 -3.62 -2.42 20.84
C LEU A 30 -4.55 -2.99 19.76
N PHE A 31 -5.45 -3.91 20.09
CA PHE A 31 -6.43 -4.45 19.15
C PHE A 31 -7.38 -3.36 18.62
N ARG A 32 -7.87 -2.47 19.46
CA ARG A 32 -8.70 -1.33 19.04
C ARG A 32 -7.95 -0.37 18.10
N SER A 33 -6.66 -0.15 18.36
CA SER A 33 -5.84 0.69 17.47
C SER A 33 -5.61 0.01 16.13
N LEU A 34 -5.39 -1.31 16.13
CA LEU A 34 -5.25 -2.10 14.91
C LEU A 34 -6.55 -2.09 14.08
N ASP A 35 -7.70 -2.29 14.71
CA ASP A 35 -9.01 -2.24 14.03
C ASP A 35 -9.24 -0.86 13.38
N ARG A 36 -8.85 0.22 14.04
CA ARG A 36 -8.92 1.57 13.46
C ARG A 36 -7.99 1.74 12.26
N VAL A 37 -6.79 1.18 12.30
CA VAL A 37 -5.85 1.23 11.17
C VAL A 37 -6.39 0.42 10.00
N ILE A 38 -6.94 -0.76 10.25
CA ILE A 38 -7.56 -1.61 9.22
C ILE A 38 -8.75 -0.89 8.56
N ALA A 39 -9.63 -0.29 9.36
CA ALA A 39 -10.77 0.47 8.85
C ALA A 39 -10.32 1.65 7.97
N ARG A 40 -9.32 2.43 8.40
CA ARG A 40 -8.73 3.52 7.62
C ARG A 40 -8.09 3.02 6.33
N SER A 41 -7.39 1.89 6.38
CA SER A 41 -6.80 1.26 5.19
C SER A 41 -7.87 0.93 4.15
N GLY A 42 -9.02 0.40 4.57
CA GLY A 42 -10.17 0.15 3.69
C GLY A 42 -10.71 1.42 3.05
N GLU A 43 -10.82 2.52 3.80
CA GLU A 43 -11.24 3.82 3.24
C GLU A 43 -10.25 4.37 2.21
N TYR A 44 -8.94 4.26 2.47
CA TYR A 44 -7.91 4.68 1.51
C TYR A 44 -7.96 3.87 0.23
N THR A 45 -8.16 2.57 0.33
CA THR A 45 -8.30 1.69 -0.83
C THR A 45 -9.54 2.05 -1.65
N ALA A 46 -10.69 2.24 -1.01
CA ALA A 46 -11.94 2.62 -1.68
C ALA A 46 -11.82 3.98 -2.40
N ARG A 47 -11.19 4.96 -1.77
CA ARG A 47 -10.94 6.28 -2.40
C ARG A 47 -10.01 6.17 -3.61
N ARG A 48 -8.98 5.32 -3.53
CA ARG A 48 -8.05 5.07 -4.64
C ARG A 48 -8.77 4.40 -5.81
N GLU A 49 -9.54 3.36 -5.56
CA GLU A 49 -10.33 2.68 -6.58
C GLU A 49 -11.31 3.63 -7.27
N SER A 50 -11.99 4.48 -6.50
CA SER A 50 -12.87 5.52 -7.05
C SER A 50 -12.13 6.50 -7.95
N ARG A 51 -10.91 6.92 -7.59
CA ARG A 51 -10.07 7.78 -8.46
C ARG A 51 -9.66 7.07 -9.74
N ILE A 52 -9.25 5.81 -9.64
CA ILE A 52 -8.89 4.99 -10.80
C ILE A 52 -10.07 4.87 -11.76
N ASP A 53 -11.26 4.58 -11.27
CA ASP A 53 -12.47 4.48 -12.08
C ASP A 53 -12.82 5.81 -12.76
N SER A 54 -12.70 6.93 -12.03
CA SER A 54 -12.91 8.26 -12.59
C SER A 54 -11.91 8.60 -13.69
N LEU A 55 -10.63 8.24 -13.52
CA LEU A 55 -9.59 8.45 -14.52
C LEU A 55 -9.81 7.58 -15.77
N LYS A 56 -10.19 6.32 -15.59
CA LYS A 56 -10.56 5.42 -16.69
C LYS A 56 -11.76 5.95 -17.46
N CYS A 57 -12.77 6.44 -16.77
CA CYS A 57 -13.93 7.08 -17.39
C CYS A 57 -13.54 8.33 -18.17
N ALA A 58 -12.66 9.16 -17.63
CA ALA A 58 -12.15 10.35 -18.32
C ALA A 58 -11.40 10.00 -19.62
N LEU A 59 -10.66 8.90 -19.65
CA LEU A 59 -9.95 8.42 -20.83
C LEU A 59 -10.88 7.95 -21.96
N THR A 60 -12.13 7.63 -21.68
CA THR A 60 -13.12 7.21 -22.70
C THR A 60 -13.78 8.40 -23.41
N ARG A 61 -13.50 9.63 -22.98
CA ARG A 61 -14.07 10.83 -23.62
C ARG A 61 -13.52 11.02 -25.01
N ASP A 62 -14.40 11.43 -25.93
CA ASP A 62 -14.01 11.81 -27.27
C ASP A 62 -13.29 13.18 -27.29
N GLY A 63 -12.40 13.38 -28.25
CA GLY A 63 -11.75 14.67 -28.47
C GLY A 63 -10.59 15.01 -27.52
N LEU A 64 -10.09 14.04 -26.74
CA LEU A 64 -8.90 14.24 -25.91
C LEU A 64 -7.66 14.43 -26.77
N SER A 65 -6.85 15.47 -26.46
CA SER A 65 -5.53 15.66 -27.03
C SER A 65 -4.55 14.59 -26.55
N LEU A 66 -3.43 14.40 -27.26
CA LEU A 66 -2.36 13.50 -26.80
C LEU A 66 -1.83 13.88 -25.42
N ARG A 67 -1.73 15.19 -25.14
CA ARG A 67 -1.30 15.70 -23.83
C ARG A 67 -2.28 15.34 -22.73
N GLU A 68 -3.56 15.51 -22.95
CA GLU A 68 -4.60 15.13 -21.98
C GLU A 68 -4.62 13.63 -21.73
N ARG A 69 -4.47 12.81 -22.77
CA ARG A 69 -4.34 11.36 -22.65
C ARG A 69 -3.08 10.98 -21.86
N PHE A 70 -1.96 11.62 -22.11
CA PHE A 70 -0.73 11.43 -21.36
C PHE A 70 -0.95 11.72 -19.88
N ASP A 71 -1.48 12.88 -19.52
CA ASP A 71 -1.68 13.30 -18.14
C ASP A 71 -2.64 12.35 -17.38
N LEU A 72 -3.73 11.91 -18.01
CA LEU A 72 -4.66 10.94 -17.41
C LEU A 72 -4.04 9.56 -17.21
N THR A 73 -3.28 9.08 -18.20
CA THR A 73 -2.63 7.77 -18.15
C THR A 73 -1.51 7.74 -17.12
N GLU A 74 -0.74 8.83 -16.99
CA GLU A 74 0.28 8.99 -15.96
C GLU A 74 -0.33 8.95 -14.55
N ARG A 75 -1.43 9.69 -14.33
CA ARG A 75 -2.15 9.65 -13.05
C ARG A 75 -2.70 8.27 -12.71
N LEU A 76 -3.13 7.50 -13.70
CA LEU A 76 -3.51 6.10 -13.50
C LEU A 76 -2.33 5.28 -13.03
N ALA A 77 -1.17 5.40 -13.66
CA ALA A 77 0.04 4.72 -13.25
C ALA A 77 0.43 5.05 -11.80
N GLU A 78 0.38 6.33 -11.43
CA GLU A 78 0.66 6.80 -10.07
C GLU A 78 -0.29 6.19 -9.04
N ASN A 79 -1.58 6.10 -9.34
CA ASN A 79 -2.56 5.50 -8.44
C ASN A 79 -2.37 3.99 -8.25
N TYR A 80 -1.85 3.28 -9.26
CA TYR A 80 -1.53 1.87 -9.15
C TYR A 80 -0.18 1.58 -8.48
N ASN A 81 0.78 2.50 -8.58
CA ASN A 81 2.18 2.30 -8.17
C ASN A 81 2.35 1.87 -6.71
N SER A 82 1.44 2.29 -5.84
CA SER A 82 1.53 2.02 -4.41
C SER A 82 0.92 0.69 -3.96
N TYR A 83 0.21 -0.06 -4.84
CA TYR A 83 -0.42 -1.32 -4.44
C TYR A 83 -0.52 -2.40 -5.51
N GLN A 84 -0.39 -2.06 -6.79
CA GLN A 84 -0.44 -3.01 -7.91
C GLN A 84 0.58 -2.63 -8.98
N SER A 85 1.82 -3.00 -8.75
CA SER A 85 2.96 -2.63 -9.59
C SER A 85 2.84 -3.10 -11.05
N ASP A 86 2.18 -4.23 -11.29
CA ASP A 86 2.00 -4.76 -12.65
C ASP A 86 1.07 -3.85 -13.48
N PHE A 87 -0.01 -3.35 -12.89
CA PHE A 87 -0.87 -2.36 -13.53
C PHE A 87 -0.19 -1.00 -13.67
N ALA A 88 0.58 -0.58 -12.68
CA ALA A 88 1.36 0.65 -12.77
C ALA A 88 2.32 0.60 -13.98
N LEU A 89 3.04 -0.50 -14.14
CA LEU A 89 3.96 -0.69 -15.26
C LEU A 89 3.23 -0.70 -16.62
N LEU A 90 2.05 -1.33 -16.69
CA LEU A 90 1.22 -1.33 -17.88
C LEU A 90 0.85 0.11 -18.30
N TYR A 91 0.38 0.91 -17.36
CA TYR A 91 -0.01 2.31 -17.64
C TYR A 91 1.20 3.20 -17.92
N LEU A 92 2.34 2.98 -17.25
CA LEU A 92 3.58 3.70 -17.54
C LEU A 92 4.09 3.43 -18.96
N ARG A 93 4.00 2.21 -19.45
CA ARG A 93 4.33 1.88 -20.85
C ARG A 93 3.38 2.56 -21.83
N ARG A 94 2.10 2.63 -21.52
CA ARG A 94 1.12 3.41 -22.33
C ARG A 94 1.43 4.90 -22.31
N THR A 95 1.81 5.43 -21.15
CA THR A 95 2.23 6.83 -21.00
C THR A 95 3.45 7.12 -21.88
N LEU A 96 4.43 6.22 -21.91
CA LEU A 96 5.61 6.35 -22.77
C LEU A 96 5.24 6.35 -24.26
N ALA A 97 4.36 5.45 -24.69
CA ALA A 97 3.91 5.42 -26.08
C ALA A 97 3.21 6.74 -26.49
N LEU A 98 2.38 7.30 -25.63
CA LEU A 98 1.74 8.61 -25.83
C LEU A 98 2.77 9.75 -25.89
N ALA A 99 3.77 9.72 -25.03
CA ALA A 99 4.86 10.70 -25.04
C ALA A 99 5.65 10.65 -26.36
N GLU A 100 5.95 9.46 -26.85
CA GLU A 100 6.64 9.25 -28.13
C GLU A 100 5.81 9.77 -29.32
N GLU A 101 4.48 9.60 -29.29
CA GLU A 101 3.58 10.17 -30.30
C GLU A 101 3.59 11.71 -30.29
N THR A 102 3.72 12.34 -29.12
CA THR A 102 3.83 13.81 -29.05
C THR A 102 5.15 14.34 -29.61
N GLY A 103 6.22 13.52 -29.56
CA GLY A 103 7.59 13.94 -29.88
C GLY A 103 8.22 14.88 -28.85
N ASP A 104 7.58 15.10 -27.70
CA ASP A 104 8.08 15.95 -26.63
C ASP A 104 9.08 15.18 -25.75
N ASN A 105 10.34 15.61 -25.79
CA ASN A 105 11.42 14.96 -25.05
C ASN A 105 11.21 15.01 -23.53
N ASP A 106 10.62 16.07 -23.00
CA ASP A 106 10.37 16.19 -21.56
C ASP A 106 9.33 15.15 -21.10
N LEU A 107 8.28 14.93 -21.89
CA LEU A 107 7.28 13.90 -21.62
C LEU A 107 7.87 12.49 -21.74
N ILE A 108 8.71 12.25 -22.74
CA ILE A 108 9.42 10.96 -22.91
C ILE A 108 10.32 10.67 -21.72
N MET A 109 11.11 11.64 -21.28
CA MET A 109 11.98 11.49 -20.11
C MET A 109 11.19 11.27 -18.83
N ARG A 110 10.08 11.95 -18.67
CA ARG A 110 9.18 11.79 -17.52
C ARG A 110 8.58 10.39 -17.45
N ALA A 111 8.10 9.86 -18.57
CA ALA A 111 7.56 8.50 -18.65
C ALA A 111 8.64 7.44 -18.39
N ARG A 112 9.83 7.58 -18.95
CA ARG A 112 10.97 6.67 -18.71
C ARG A 112 11.43 6.68 -17.26
N SER A 113 11.47 7.85 -16.62
CA SER A 113 11.79 7.97 -15.18
C SER A 113 10.75 7.26 -14.31
N GLY A 114 9.46 7.36 -14.65
CA GLY A 114 8.40 6.62 -13.97
C GLY A 114 8.57 5.10 -14.06
N ILE A 115 8.92 4.59 -15.23
CA ILE A 115 9.21 3.16 -15.45
C ILE A 115 10.41 2.71 -14.62
N ALA A 116 11.50 3.46 -14.63
CA ALA A 116 12.70 3.16 -13.86
C ALA A 116 12.42 3.14 -12.34
N LEU A 117 11.65 4.10 -11.86
CA LEU A 117 11.21 4.15 -10.47
C LEU A 117 10.35 2.95 -10.09
N CYS A 118 9.41 2.56 -10.95
CA CYS A 118 8.55 1.40 -10.74
C CYS A 118 9.37 0.10 -10.59
N TYR A 119 10.39 -0.10 -11.42
CA TYR A 119 11.31 -1.23 -11.31
C TYR A 119 12.14 -1.17 -10.03
N SER A 120 12.64 -0.01 -9.62
CA SER A 120 13.42 0.17 -8.40
C SER A 120 12.62 -0.17 -7.15
N LEU A 121 11.36 0.26 -7.08
CA LEU A 121 10.46 -0.03 -5.96
C LEU A 121 9.98 -1.47 -5.95
N GLY A 122 9.86 -2.09 -7.11
CA GLY A 122 9.46 -3.49 -7.26
C GLY A 122 10.57 -4.51 -6.94
N GLY A 123 11.81 -4.06 -6.64
CA GLY A 123 12.94 -4.94 -6.31
C GLY A 123 13.40 -5.83 -7.48
N ARG A 124 13.19 -5.43 -8.71
CA ARG A 124 13.56 -6.16 -9.94
C ARG A 124 14.60 -5.41 -10.75
#